data_53e224e71e1d6e9e7db7f470a9c0bd1a
#
_entry.id   53e224e71e1d6e9e7db7f470a9c0bd1a
#
_cell.length_a   1.000
_cell.length_b   1.000
_cell.length_c   1.000
_cell.angle_alpha   90.00
_cell.angle_beta   90.00
_cell.angle_gamma   90.00
#
_symmetry.space_group_name_H-M   'P 1'
#
loop_
_entity.id
_entity.type
_entity.pdbx_description
1 polymer ?
#
loop_
_entity_poly.entity_id
_entity_poly.type
_entity_poly.pdbx_seq_one_letter_code
_entity_poly.pdbx_strand_id
1 'polypeptide(L)'
;MLWESAVHAMQRIDPDPPVVVVNGDLLAHSISRRDAIPTAVAIAQRLDRAFPHAQFILALGNNDSGCGDYALAPDATFLRAVAAAWGPLINRRGAAPGFMRTFVRDGFYTATLPVAGLHAIVFDDVYWSPRYHAACGKGGNVVNASFTEVESALRATPGHLWVLFHIPPGVDTFSTALISKRTVIVPFMRPDLRDRFTADLSDKHIALAVAGHTHKFAYRVIDATGPNPVPMLLVPAISPIFGNKPAFLTADVTGDGSLRHVEVTSFKRGRWIDIGGMRSLGVDAFTGKALVDLQARLGANPSLRPAFERLYNAGAPSEINERNWPIYWCAATAFGTTPFRNCTQAGGFSFITQRGLEAVAGVLLIVVAIVVAVDRWQRRRRRRLGL
;
A
#
# COMPACT_ATOMS: atom_id res chain seq x y z
N MET A 1 -4.53 -25.45 -1.87
CA MET A 1 -5.01 -24.05 -2.07
C MET A 1 -3.81 -23.10 -2.07
N LEU A 2 -3.91 -21.94 -2.72
CA LEU A 2 -2.79 -20.99 -2.89
C LEU A 2 -2.18 -20.55 -1.57
N TRP A 3 -3.01 -20.14 -0.61
CA TRP A 3 -2.60 -19.74 0.74
C TRP A 3 -1.73 -20.81 1.43
N GLU A 4 -2.20 -22.06 1.48
CA GLU A 4 -1.43 -23.15 2.09
C GLU A 4 -0.09 -23.39 1.41
N SER A 5 -0.06 -23.30 0.08
CA SER A 5 1.20 -23.44 -0.66
C SER A 5 2.16 -22.28 -0.39
N ALA A 6 1.66 -21.07 -0.13
CA ALA A 6 2.47 -19.93 0.26
C ALA A 6 3.10 -20.16 1.65
N VAL A 7 2.32 -20.56 2.64
CA VAL A 7 2.81 -20.83 3.99
C VAL A 7 3.87 -21.95 3.97
N HIS A 8 3.65 -23.02 3.22
CA HIS A 8 4.66 -24.07 3.06
C HIS A 8 5.93 -23.58 2.35
N ALA A 9 5.81 -22.64 1.41
CA ALA A 9 6.97 -22.04 0.76
C ALA A 9 7.77 -21.17 1.74
N MET A 10 7.09 -20.36 2.53
CA MET A 10 7.71 -19.55 3.59
C MET A 10 8.48 -20.43 4.57
N GLN A 11 7.86 -21.52 5.07
CA GLN A 11 8.51 -22.47 5.99
C GLN A 11 9.74 -23.16 5.39
N ARG A 12 9.78 -23.39 4.06
CA ARG A 12 10.97 -23.96 3.43
C ARG A 12 12.12 -22.98 3.27
N ILE A 13 11.80 -21.68 3.13
CA ILE A 13 12.80 -20.62 2.97
C ILE A 13 13.38 -20.24 4.32
N ASP A 14 12.49 -20.00 5.28
CA ASP A 14 12.86 -19.70 6.67
C ASP A 14 11.90 -20.43 7.62
N PRO A 15 12.32 -21.54 8.20
CA PRO A 15 11.46 -22.35 9.08
C PRO A 15 11.23 -21.72 10.45
N ASP A 16 12.10 -20.83 10.92
CA ASP A 16 12.03 -20.22 12.26
C ASP A 16 12.36 -18.73 12.24
N PRO A 17 11.59 -17.91 11.47
CA PRO A 17 11.82 -16.48 11.42
C PRO A 17 11.55 -15.83 12.77
N PRO A 18 12.37 -14.87 13.23
CA PRO A 18 12.12 -14.17 14.48
C PRO A 18 10.88 -13.28 14.44
N VAL A 19 10.52 -12.76 13.28
CA VAL A 19 9.37 -11.86 13.06
C VAL A 19 8.62 -12.26 11.79
N VAL A 20 7.29 -12.28 11.88
CA VAL A 20 6.39 -12.41 10.74
C VAL A 20 5.47 -11.19 10.68
N VAL A 21 5.52 -10.47 9.57
CA VAL A 21 4.67 -9.29 9.34
C VAL A 21 3.50 -9.64 8.43
N VAL A 22 2.29 -9.28 8.85
CA VAL A 22 1.06 -9.38 8.07
C VAL A 22 0.46 -7.99 7.95
N ASN A 23 0.50 -7.44 6.75
CA ASN A 23 0.26 -6.01 6.54
C ASN A 23 -1.18 -5.68 6.08
N GLY A 24 -2.15 -6.37 6.67
CA GLY A 24 -3.58 -6.15 6.42
C GLY A 24 -4.16 -6.90 5.23
N ASP A 25 -5.44 -6.66 5.00
CA ASP A 25 -6.26 -7.34 4.00
C ASP A 25 -6.22 -8.86 4.14
N LEU A 26 -6.46 -9.33 5.38
CA LEU A 26 -6.65 -10.76 5.70
C LEU A 26 -7.85 -11.32 4.95
N LEU A 27 -8.85 -10.48 4.72
CA LEU A 27 -10.15 -10.82 4.17
C LEU A 27 -10.24 -10.44 2.69
N ALA A 28 -11.06 -11.18 1.94
CA ALA A 28 -11.36 -10.84 0.56
C ALA A 28 -12.42 -9.73 0.48
N HIS A 29 -12.38 -8.89 -0.56
CA HIS A 29 -13.34 -7.80 -0.80
C HIS A 29 -14.83 -8.22 -0.73
N SER A 30 -15.15 -9.46 -1.05
CA SER A 30 -16.52 -9.97 -1.09
C SER A 30 -16.83 -10.96 0.02
N ILE A 31 -16.02 -10.99 1.09
CA ILE A 31 -16.26 -11.93 2.19
C ILE A 31 -17.60 -11.65 2.87
N SER A 32 -18.33 -12.69 3.21
CA SER A 32 -19.56 -12.53 3.97
C SER A 32 -19.25 -12.12 5.43
N ARG A 33 -20.16 -11.37 6.05
CA ARG A 33 -20.05 -11.04 7.48
C ARG A 33 -19.90 -12.27 8.38
N ARG A 34 -20.58 -13.36 7.99
CA ARG A 34 -20.54 -14.64 8.70
C ARG A 34 -19.14 -15.25 8.69
N ASP A 35 -18.42 -15.13 7.59
CA ASP A 35 -17.14 -15.81 7.36
C ASP A 35 -15.92 -14.95 7.73
N ALA A 36 -16.12 -13.65 7.95
CA ALA A 36 -15.03 -12.70 8.22
C ALA A 36 -14.21 -13.08 9.48
N ILE A 37 -14.88 -13.19 10.63
CA ILE A 37 -14.21 -13.56 11.89
C ILE A 37 -13.61 -14.97 11.83
N PRO A 38 -14.36 -16.02 11.41
CA PRO A 38 -13.77 -17.35 11.26
C PRO A 38 -12.51 -17.38 10.37
N THR A 39 -12.52 -16.62 9.28
CA THR A 39 -11.36 -16.53 8.37
C THR A 39 -10.16 -15.89 9.05
N ALA A 40 -10.33 -14.73 9.70
CA ALA A 40 -9.24 -14.05 10.42
C ALA A 40 -8.65 -14.91 11.52
N VAL A 41 -9.49 -15.66 12.27
CA VAL A 41 -9.07 -16.61 13.30
C VAL A 41 -8.32 -17.79 12.69
N ALA A 42 -8.82 -18.38 11.60
CA ALA A 42 -8.18 -19.52 10.94
C ALA A 42 -6.79 -19.16 10.38
N ILE A 43 -6.62 -17.94 9.86
CA ILE A 43 -5.33 -17.42 9.41
C ILE A 43 -4.35 -17.33 10.58
N ALA A 44 -4.76 -16.75 11.73
CA ALA A 44 -3.94 -16.66 12.92
C ALA A 44 -3.47 -18.04 13.38
N GLN A 45 -4.40 -18.98 13.55
CA GLN A 45 -4.11 -20.36 13.95
C GLN A 45 -3.19 -21.09 12.99
N ARG A 46 -3.35 -20.84 11.69
CA ARG A 46 -2.49 -21.47 10.67
C ARG A 46 -1.07 -20.94 10.73
N LEU A 47 -0.91 -19.63 10.89
CA LEU A 47 0.40 -18.98 11.00
C LEU A 47 1.09 -19.34 12.29
N ASP A 48 0.37 -19.41 13.41
CA ASP A 48 0.91 -19.86 14.70
C ASP A 48 1.51 -21.28 14.61
N ARG A 49 0.78 -22.21 13.99
CA ARG A 49 1.30 -23.57 13.74
C ARG A 49 2.49 -23.60 12.77
N ALA A 50 2.53 -22.66 11.82
CA ALA A 50 3.63 -22.61 10.86
C ALA A 50 4.92 -22.03 11.46
N PHE A 51 4.80 -21.05 12.34
CA PHE A 51 5.91 -20.29 12.92
C PHE A 51 5.73 -20.12 14.43
N PRO A 52 5.86 -21.19 15.20
CA PRO A 52 5.49 -21.23 16.63
C PRO A 52 6.37 -20.33 17.49
N HIS A 53 7.54 -19.95 17.05
CA HIS A 53 8.47 -19.10 17.81
C HIS A 53 8.47 -17.63 17.32
N ALA A 54 7.93 -17.34 16.15
CA ALA A 54 7.92 -16.00 15.59
C ALA A 54 7.06 -15.04 16.42
N GLN A 55 7.52 -13.81 16.57
CA GLN A 55 6.65 -12.70 16.96
C GLN A 55 5.90 -12.21 15.72
N PHE A 56 4.59 -12.08 15.85
CA PHE A 56 3.78 -11.55 14.76
C PHE A 56 3.54 -10.06 14.93
N ILE A 57 3.53 -9.37 13.80
CA ILE A 57 3.09 -7.98 13.68
C ILE A 57 1.95 -7.95 12.66
N LEU A 58 0.79 -7.46 13.08
CA LEU A 58 -0.42 -7.41 12.28
C LEU A 58 -0.91 -5.96 12.17
N ALA A 59 -0.95 -5.39 10.97
CA ALA A 59 -1.79 -4.24 10.65
C ALA A 59 -3.13 -4.71 10.07
N LEU A 60 -4.19 -3.91 10.22
CA LEU A 60 -5.48 -4.16 9.58
C LEU A 60 -5.55 -3.43 8.23
N GLY A 61 -6.23 -4.02 7.25
CA GLY A 61 -6.48 -3.44 5.95
C GLY A 61 -7.93 -3.01 5.74
N ASN A 62 -8.20 -2.39 4.60
CA ASN A 62 -9.52 -1.84 4.29
C ASN A 62 -10.62 -2.91 4.17
N ASN A 63 -10.26 -4.17 3.93
CA ASN A 63 -11.22 -5.27 3.91
C ASN A 63 -11.43 -5.92 5.28
N ASP A 64 -10.65 -5.58 6.31
CA ASP A 64 -10.61 -6.27 7.59
C ASP A 64 -11.64 -5.70 8.58
N SER A 65 -12.90 -5.75 8.23
CA SER A 65 -13.98 -5.24 9.07
C SER A 65 -15.16 -6.19 9.24
N GLY A 66 -15.35 -7.12 8.33
CA GLY A 66 -16.54 -7.93 8.23
C GLY A 66 -17.81 -7.15 7.81
N CYS A 67 -17.67 -5.87 7.42
CA CYS A 67 -18.78 -4.98 7.08
C CYS A 67 -18.69 -4.38 5.68
N GLY A 68 -17.64 -4.72 4.96
CA GLY A 68 -17.34 -4.21 3.64
C GLY A 68 -16.06 -3.38 3.63
N ASP A 69 -15.69 -2.99 2.43
CA ASP A 69 -14.48 -2.26 2.14
C ASP A 69 -14.48 -0.86 2.80
N TYR A 70 -13.42 -0.48 3.48
CA TYR A 70 -13.25 0.79 4.22
C TYR A 70 -14.30 1.03 5.33
N ALA A 71 -14.91 0.00 5.88
CA ALA A 71 -16.07 0.10 6.78
C ALA A 71 -15.77 -0.30 8.24
N LEU A 72 -14.54 -0.23 8.69
CA LEU A 72 -14.16 -0.56 10.07
C LEU A 72 -14.75 0.45 11.07
N ALA A 73 -15.14 -0.04 12.25
CA ALA A 73 -15.62 0.78 13.36
C ALA A 73 -14.83 0.52 14.63
N PRO A 74 -14.60 1.55 15.47
CA PRO A 74 -14.05 1.38 16.80
C PRO A 74 -14.87 0.41 17.64
N ASP A 75 -14.22 -0.32 18.54
CA ASP A 75 -14.84 -1.29 19.45
C ASP A 75 -15.73 -2.36 18.78
N ALA A 76 -15.53 -2.59 17.49
CA ALA A 76 -16.30 -3.56 16.73
C ALA A 76 -16.09 -4.99 17.23
N THR A 77 -17.11 -5.82 17.07
CA THR A 77 -17.01 -7.26 17.38
C THR A 77 -15.86 -7.94 16.62
N PHE A 78 -15.60 -7.46 15.39
CA PHE A 78 -14.48 -7.93 14.58
C PHE A 78 -13.14 -7.66 15.29
N LEU A 79 -12.90 -6.43 15.75
CA LEU A 79 -11.65 -6.08 16.47
C LEU A 79 -11.44 -6.92 17.72
N ARG A 80 -12.49 -7.16 18.50
CA ARG A 80 -12.41 -8.02 19.69
C ARG A 80 -12.06 -9.47 19.34
N ALA A 81 -12.67 -10.00 18.30
CA ALA A 81 -12.40 -11.37 17.86
C ALA A 81 -10.98 -11.54 17.29
N VAL A 82 -10.55 -10.58 16.48
CA VAL A 82 -9.18 -10.53 15.96
C VAL A 82 -8.18 -10.38 17.11
N ALA A 83 -8.40 -9.49 18.06
CA ALA A 83 -7.54 -9.31 19.23
C ALA A 83 -7.40 -10.60 20.04
N ALA A 84 -8.50 -11.33 20.24
CA ALA A 84 -8.47 -12.61 20.96
C ALA A 84 -7.63 -13.68 20.23
N ALA A 85 -7.72 -13.74 18.89
CA ALA A 85 -7.02 -14.71 18.08
C ALA A 85 -5.53 -14.38 17.86
N TRP A 86 -5.23 -13.11 17.62
CA TRP A 86 -3.88 -12.64 17.27
C TRP A 86 -3.08 -12.17 18.49
N GLY A 87 -3.75 -11.83 19.60
CA GLY A 87 -3.10 -11.32 20.80
C GLY A 87 -1.99 -12.22 21.35
N PRO A 88 -2.18 -13.55 21.47
CA PRO A 88 -1.12 -14.48 21.89
C PRO A 88 0.11 -14.48 20.97
N LEU A 89 -0.07 -14.21 19.66
CA LEU A 89 1.00 -14.18 18.69
C LEU A 89 1.75 -12.83 18.74
N ILE A 90 1.01 -11.74 18.88
CA ILE A 90 1.56 -10.37 18.88
C ILE A 90 2.21 -10.05 20.22
N ASN A 91 1.57 -10.42 21.34
CA ASN A 91 2.12 -10.21 22.68
C ASN A 91 2.99 -11.41 23.17
N ARG A 92 3.53 -12.17 22.24
CA ARG A 92 4.43 -13.27 22.60
C ARG A 92 5.60 -12.77 23.43
N ARG A 93 5.89 -13.44 24.52
CA ARG A 93 6.93 -13.06 25.50
C ARG A 93 6.75 -11.66 26.11
N GLY A 94 5.50 -11.13 26.14
CA GLY A 94 5.21 -9.81 26.68
C GLY A 94 5.62 -8.65 25.78
N ALA A 95 5.81 -8.89 24.47
CA ALA A 95 6.30 -7.91 23.52
C ALA A 95 5.34 -6.72 23.29
N ALA A 96 4.03 -6.91 23.50
CA ALA A 96 3.00 -5.90 23.33
C ALA A 96 1.99 -5.89 24.50
N PRO A 97 2.39 -5.49 25.70
CA PRO A 97 1.57 -5.66 26.91
C PRO A 97 0.25 -4.86 26.89
N GLY A 98 0.16 -3.81 26.09
CA GLY A 98 -1.05 -3.00 25.91
C GLY A 98 -2.00 -3.46 24.83
N PHE A 99 -1.61 -4.47 24.03
CA PHE A 99 -2.28 -4.86 22.78
C PHE A 99 -3.80 -5.02 22.90
N MET A 100 -4.28 -5.84 23.82
CA MET A 100 -5.71 -6.14 23.96
C MET A 100 -6.55 -4.89 24.18
N ARG A 101 -6.03 -3.92 24.92
CA ARG A 101 -6.76 -2.70 25.27
C ARG A 101 -6.82 -1.72 24.09
N THR A 102 -5.70 -1.49 23.43
CA THR A 102 -5.60 -0.48 22.39
C THR A 102 -6.11 -1.00 21.04
N PHE A 103 -5.77 -2.24 20.68
CA PHE A 103 -6.22 -2.86 19.43
C PHE A 103 -7.75 -3.01 19.35
N VAL A 104 -8.39 -3.42 20.45
CA VAL A 104 -9.87 -3.56 20.47
C VAL A 104 -10.57 -2.23 20.21
N ARG A 105 -9.99 -1.14 20.69
CA ARG A 105 -10.57 0.19 20.51
C ARG A 105 -10.53 0.65 19.04
N ASP A 106 -9.37 0.56 18.37
CA ASP A 106 -9.17 1.15 17.04
C ASP A 106 -8.06 0.53 16.18
N GLY A 107 -7.58 -0.67 16.53
CA GLY A 107 -6.54 -1.36 15.77
C GLY A 107 -5.10 -0.88 16.02
N PHE A 108 -4.91 -0.02 17.05
CA PHE A 108 -3.60 0.51 17.41
C PHE A 108 -2.88 -0.36 18.45
N TYR A 109 -1.54 -0.48 18.35
CA TYR A 109 -0.69 -0.98 19.40
C TYR A 109 0.80 -0.64 19.17
N THR A 110 1.59 -0.80 20.24
CA THR A 110 3.04 -0.78 20.19
C THR A 110 3.60 -2.13 20.59
N ALA A 111 4.75 -2.51 20.03
CA ALA A 111 5.43 -3.75 20.36
C ALA A 111 6.95 -3.55 20.40
N THR A 112 7.64 -4.30 21.24
CA THR A 112 9.09 -4.47 21.17
C THR A 112 9.41 -5.62 20.23
N LEU A 113 10.33 -5.42 19.30
CA LEU A 113 10.76 -6.45 18.36
C LEU A 113 11.97 -7.23 18.91
N PRO A 114 12.23 -8.46 18.43
CA PRO A 114 13.35 -9.29 18.91
C PRO A 114 14.72 -8.81 18.35
N VAL A 115 14.89 -7.50 18.23
CA VAL A 115 16.13 -6.79 17.90
C VAL A 115 16.29 -5.71 18.96
N ALA A 116 17.44 -5.62 19.58
CA ALA A 116 17.70 -4.71 20.70
C ALA A 116 17.42 -3.25 20.31
N GLY A 117 16.57 -2.57 21.09
CA GLY A 117 16.21 -1.17 20.87
C GLY A 117 15.29 -0.91 19.66
N LEU A 118 14.74 -1.97 19.05
CA LEU A 118 13.78 -1.83 17.94
C LEU A 118 12.35 -2.02 18.45
N HIS A 119 11.50 -1.04 18.13
CA HIS A 119 10.08 -1.02 18.47
C HIS A 119 9.22 -0.92 17.23
N ALA A 120 8.00 -1.41 17.32
CA ALA A 120 6.99 -1.25 16.28
C ALA A 120 5.83 -0.38 16.80
N ILE A 121 5.37 0.54 15.97
CA ILE A 121 4.10 1.25 16.12
C ILE A 121 3.22 0.77 14.99
N VAL A 122 2.07 0.18 15.33
CA VAL A 122 1.14 -0.42 14.37
C VAL A 122 -0.23 0.20 14.58
N PHE A 123 -0.88 0.60 13.51
CA PHE A 123 -2.19 1.23 13.57
C PHE A 123 -3.02 0.97 12.33
N ASP A 124 -4.32 1.16 12.46
CA ASP A 124 -5.27 1.09 11.38
C ASP A 124 -5.45 2.48 10.76
N ASP A 125 -4.86 2.68 9.60
CA ASP A 125 -4.93 3.92 8.83
C ASP A 125 -6.10 3.97 7.83
N VAL A 126 -6.94 2.95 7.81
CA VAL A 126 -8.20 2.95 7.03
C VAL A 126 -9.05 4.15 7.43
N TYR A 127 -9.04 4.54 8.71
CA TYR A 127 -9.71 5.74 9.20
C TYR A 127 -9.25 7.04 8.51
N TRP A 128 -8.03 7.08 7.99
CA TRP A 128 -7.43 8.26 7.36
C TRP A 128 -7.66 8.32 5.85
N SER A 129 -8.24 7.27 5.29
CA SER A 129 -8.59 7.23 3.87
C SER A 129 -9.77 8.17 3.55
N PRO A 130 -9.75 8.85 2.39
CA PRO A 130 -10.93 9.58 1.91
C PRO A 130 -12.12 8.67 1.61
N ARG A 131 -11.90 7.35 1.53
CA ARG A 131 -12.94 6.33 1.29
C ARG A 131 -13.53 5.75 2.56
N TYR A 132 -12.97 6.07 3.73
CA TYR A 132 -13.46 5.57 5.01
C TYR A 132 -14.92 5.97 5.26
N HIS A 133 -15.70 5.04 5.74
CA HIS A 133 -17.08 5.25 6.20
C HIS A 133 -17.43 4.35 7.39
N ALA A 134 -18.28 4.83 8.27
CA ALA A 134 -18.63 4.17 9.54
C ALA A 134 -19.82 3.20 9.43
N ALA A 135 -19.90 2.39 8.36
CA ALA A 135 -21.08 1.54 8.09
C ALA A 135 -21.36 0.47 9.16
N CYS A 136 -20.34 0.03 9.90
CA CYS A 136 -20.43 -1.03 10.89
C CYS A 136 -20.68 -0.58 12.33
N GLY A 137 -20.86 0.69 12.58
CA GLY A 137 -21.01 1.19 13.94
C GLY A 137 -21.08 2.71 14.01
N LYS A 138 -21.03 3.22 15.24
CA LYS A 138 -20.99 4.66 15.48
C LYS A 138 -19.54 5.13 15.26
N GLY A 139 -19.26 5.73 14.11
CA GLY A 139 -17.90 6.16 13.75
C GLY A 139 -17.27 7.17 14.72
N GLY A 140 -18.06 7.96 15.42
CA GLY A 140 -17.55 8.94 16.37
C GLY A 140 -16.44 9.83 15.78
N ASN A 141 -15.57 10.34 16.63
CA ASN A 141 -14.40 11.14 16.23
C ASN A 141 -13.13 10.26 16.07
N VAL A 142 -13.29 9.02 15.59
CA VAL A 142 -12.18 8.05 15.51
C VAL A 142 -11.00 8.55 14.69
N VAL A 143 -11.25 9.29 13.60
CA VAL A 143 -10.20 9.79 12.70
C VAL A 143 -9.19 10.65 13.44
N ASN A 144 -9.65 11.65 14.19
CA ASN A 144 -8.75 12.51 14.94
C ASN A 144 -8.16 11.81 16.18
N ALA A 145 -8.94 10.95 16.84
CA ALA A 145 -8.46 10.21 18.00
C ALA A 145 -7.34 9.26 17.65
N SER A 146 -7.50 8.44 16.60
CA SER A 146 -6.46 7.51 16.12
C SER A 146 -5.21 8.27 15.67
N PHE A 147 -5.38 9.40 14.99
CA PHE A 147 -4.25 10.22 14.55
C PHE A 147 -3.45 10.76 15.73
N THR A 148 -4.12 11.37 16.72
CA THR A 148 -3.47 11.91 17.93
C THR A 148 -2.75 10.82 18.73
N GLU A 149 -3.29 9.60 18.76
CA GLU A 149 -2.62 8.47 19.41
C GLU A 149 -1.32 8.08 18.71
N VAL A 150 -1.34 7.99 17.39
CA VAL A 150 -0.13 7.69 16.59
C VAL A 150 0.92 8.78 16.78
N GLU A 151 0.55 10.07 16.69
CA GLU A 151 1.46 11.19 16.99
C GLU A 151 2.07 11.07 18.39
N SER A 152 1.25 10.73 19.38
CA SER A 152 1.70 10.56 20.76
C SER A 152 2.67 9.39 20.91
N ALA A 153 2.39 8.26 20.27
CA ALA A 153 3.25 7.08 20.28
C ALA A 153 4.59 7.36 19.57
N LEU A 154 4.57 8.04 18.43
CA LEU A 154 5.78 8.46 17.71
C LEU A 154 6.66 9.34 18.61
N ARG A 155 6.07 10.25 19.38
CA ARG A 155 6.81 11.09 20.32
C ARG A 155 7.36 10.33 21.53
N ALA A 156 6.61 9.36 22.05
CA ALA A 156 6.92 8.69 23.31
C ALA A 156 7.84 7.47 23.15
N THR A 157 7.85 6.81 21.98
CA THR A 157 8.61 5.57 21.79
C THR A 157 10.08 5.89 21.47
N PRO A 158 11.03 5.43 22.30
CA PRO A 158 12.45 5.66 22.07
C PRO A 158 13.05 4.67 21.06
N GLY A 159 14.30 4.88 20.68
CA GLY A 159 15.08 3.96 19.87
C GLY A 159 14.74 3.96 18.39
N HIS A 160 15.03 2.84 17.71
CA HIS A 160 14.69 2.64 16.31
C HIS A 160 13.24 2.19 16.17
N LEU A 161 12.54 2.75 15.18
CA LEU A 161 11.12 2.50 15.00
C LEU A 161 10.81 1.85 13.65
N TRP A 162 9.99 0.81 13.69
CA TRP A 162 9.19 0.37 12.56
C TRP A 162 7.79 0.96 12.70
N VAL A 163 7.27 1.53 11.63
CA VAL A 163 5.92 2.08 11.57
C VAL A 163 5.12 1.30 10.54
N LEU A 164 4.10 0.56 10.99
CA LEU A 164 3.36 -0.37 10.16
C LEU A 164 1.88 0.04 10.08
N PHE A 165 1.41 0.12 8.87
CA PHE A 165 0.03 0.48 8.52
C PHE A 165 -0.31 -0.17 7.18
N HIS A 166 -1.55 -0.04 6.70
CA HIS A 166 -1.97 -0.73 5.49
C HIS A 166 -1.91 0.15 4.24
N ILE A 167 -2.48 1.34 4.28
CA ILE A 167 -2.65 2.22 3.13
C ILE A 167 -1.46 3.19 3.03
N PRO A 168 -0.62 3.14 1.99
CA PRO A 168 0.55 4.01 1.91
C PRO A 168 0.12 5.47 1.72
N PRO A 169 0.74 6.46 2.42
CA PRO A 169 0.51 7.86 2.12
C PRO A 169 0.96 8.20 0.69
N GLY A 170 0.34 9.23 0.10
CA GLY A 170 0.68 9.72 -1.23
C GLY A 170 -0.37 9.36 -2.29
N VAL A 171 0.10 9.04 -3.48
CA VAL A 171 -0.76 8.89 -4.66
C VAL A 171 -1.04 7.42 -4.97
N ASP A 172 -2.30 7.10 -5.25
CA ASP A 172 -2.73 5.85 -5.87
C ASP A 172 -2.28 5.84 -7.34
N THR A 173 -1.16 5.19 -7.59
CA THR A 173 -0.56 5.13 -8.93
C THR A 173 -1.43 4.39 -9.92
N PHE A 174 -2.09 3.31 -9.49
CA PHE A 174 -2.95 2.51 -10.36
C PHE A 174 -4.18 3.31 -10.80
N SER A 175 -4.92 3.90 -9.86
CA SER A 175 -6.10 4.70 -10.19
C SER A 175 -5.74 5.97 -10.98
N THR A 176 -4.59 6.59 -10.67
CA THR A 176 -4.11 7.79 -11.37
C THR A 176 -3.62 7.47 -12.79
N ALA A 177 -2.99 6.31 -13.00
CA ALA A 177 -2.49 5.87 -14.30
C ALA A 177 -3.58 5.38 -15.26
N LEU A 178 -4.73 4.94 -14.73
CA LEU A 178 -5.86 4.51 -15.56
C LEU A 178 -6.37 5.66 -16.42
N ILE A 179 -6.43 5.44 -17.72
CA ILE A 179 -6.67 6.45 -18.75
C ILE A 179 -7.94 7.24 -18.54
N SER A 180 -9.01 6.61 -18.11
CA SER A 180 -10.29 7.26 -17.84
C SER A 180 -10.21 8.27 -16.68
N LYS A 181 -9.12 8.27 -15.91
CA LYS A 181 -8.93 9.09 -14.71
C LYS A 181 -7.68 9.96 -14.77
N ARG A 182 -7.06 10.13 -15.93
CA ARG A 182 -5.83 10.95 -16.12
C ARG A 182 -5.96 12.40 -15.71
N THR A 183 -7.16 12.89 -15.55
CA THR A 183 -7.41 14.26 -15.10
C THR A 183 -7.32 14.43 -13.60
N VAL A 184 -7.30 13.33 -12.86
CA VAL A 184 -7.40 13.37 -11.40
C VAL A 184 -6.24 12.59 -10.78
N ILE A 185 -5.49 13.25 -9.90
CA ILE A 185 -4.54 12.61 -9.02
C ILE A 185 -5.34 12.06 -7.84
N VAL A 186 -5.34 10.75 -7.66
CA VAL A 186 -6.10 10.07 -6.60
C VAL A 186 -5.22 9.90 -5.37
N PRO A 187 -5.51 10.54 -4.23
CA PRO A 187 -4.77 10.32 -3.00
C PRO A 187 -5.24 9.04 -2.30
N PHE A 188 -4.33 8.31 -1.67
CA PHE A 188 -4.66 7.21 -0.78
C PHE A 188 -5.16 7.66 0.58
N MET A 189 -4.60 8.75 1.09
CA MET A 189 -4.88 9.30 2.41
C MET A 189 -5.43 10.74 2.28
N ARG A 190 -6.26 11.16 3.23
CA ARG A 190 -6.73 12.54 3.30
C ARG A 190 -5.53 13.49 3.33
N PRO A 191 -5.52 14.55 2.51
CA PRO A 191 -4.32 15.39 2.33
C PRO A 191 -3.83 16.03 3.62
N ASP A 192 -4.75 16.50 4.48
CA ASP A 192 -4.44 17.11 5.78
C ASP A 192 -3.73 16.14 6.73
N LEU A 193 -4.19 14.90 6.80
CA LEU A 193 -3.59 13.86 7.62
C LEU A 193 -2.28 13.35 7.03
N ARG A 194 -2.22 13.17 5.71
CA ARG A 194 -0.99 12.77 5.02
C ARG A 194 0.16 13.72 5.29
N ASP A 195 -0.09 15.04 5.15
CA ASP A 195 0.97 16.04 5.28
C ASP A 195 1.51 16.10 6.71
N ARG A 196 0.62 16.01 7.72
CA ARG A 196 1.02 15.91 9.12
C ARG A 196 1.76 14.61 9.41
N PHE A 197 1.24 13.47 8.97
CA PHE A 197 1.84 12.16 9.21
C PHE A 197 3.24 12.05 8.59
N THR A 198 3.42 12.51 7.35
CA THR A 198 4.75 12.48 6.72
C THR A 198 5.73 13.43 7.40
N ALA A 199 5.28 14.56 7.92
CA ALA A 199 6.10 15.45 8.73
C ALA A 199 6.51 14.79 10.06
N ASP A 200 5.57 14.18 10.78
CA ASP A 200 5.86 13.47 12.04
C ASP A 200 6.88 12.34 11.85
N LEU A 201 6.82 11.61 10.73
CA LEU A 201 7.80 10.57 10.41
C LEU A 201 9.18 11.16 10.10
N SER A 202 9.24 12.32 9.45
CA SER A 202 10.51 12.98 9.09
C SER A 202 11.26 13.49 10.32
N ASP A 203 10.54 13.84 11.38
CA ASP A 203 11.13 14.34 12.64
C ASP A 203 11.65 13.22 13.56
N LYS A 204 11.54 11.95 13.14
CA LYS A 204 11.86 10.78 13.98
C LYS A 204 12.91 9.87 13.36
N HIS A 205 13.55 9.09 14.23
CA HIS A 205 14.49 8.05 13.82
C HIS A 205 13.72 6.79 13.39
N ILE A 206 13.06 6.87 12.24
CA ILE A 206 12.30 5.77 11.67
C ILE A 206 13.23 4.90 10.84
N ALA A 207 13.45 3.67 11.28
CA ALA A 207 14.28 2.72 10.55
C ALA A 207 13.53 2.16 9.32
N LEU A 208 12.20 2.00 9.44
CA LEU A 208 11.37 1.44 8.36
C LEU A 208 9.90 1.83 8.52
N ALA A 209 9.26 2.25 7.44
CA ALA A 209 7.81 2.23 7.30
C ALA A 209 7.39 1.04 6.42
N VAL A 210 6.29 0.35 6.75
CA VAL A 210 5.78 -0.77 5.95
C VAL A 210 4.31 -0.55 5.64
N ALA A 211 3.95 -0.64 4.37
CA ALA A 211 2.58 -0.56 3.90
C ALA A 211 2.21 -1.69 2.93
N GLY A 212 0.93 -1.95 2.76
CA GLY A 212 0.37 -2.94 1.84
C GLY A 212 -0.51 -2.33 0.76
N HIS A 213 -1.78 -2.75 0.71
CA HIS A 213 -2.88 -2.17 -0.06
C HIS A 213 -2.74 -2.21 -1.59
N THR A 214 -1.56 -1.89 -2.12
CA THR A 214 -1.32 -1.81 -3.57
C THR A 214 -1.20 -3.18 -4.24
N HIS A 215 -1.00 -4.25 -3.47
CA HIS A 215 -0.69 -5.60 -3.93
C HIS A 215 0.62 -5.71 -4.75
N LYS A 216 1.40 -4.65 -4.78
CA LYS A 216 2.64 -4.54 -5.58
C LYS A 216 3.84 -4.42 -4.66
N PHE A 217 4.97 -4.98 -5.10
CA PHE A 217 6.24 -4.65 -4.49
C PHE A 217 6.69 -3.27 -4.95
N ALA A 218 6.90 -2.37 -4.02
CA ALA A 218 7.43 -1.04 -4.34
C ALA A 218 8.14 -0.44 -3.13
N TYR A 219 8.73 0.72 -3.32
CA TYR A 219 9.27 1.54 -2.25
C TYR A 219 8.74 2.98 -2.35
N ARG A 220 8.77 3.66 -1.23
CA ARG A 220 8.63 5.12 -1.15
C ARG A 220 9.69 5.68 -0.22
N VAL A 221 9.98 6.96 -0.34
CA VAL A 221 10.92 7.65 0.55
C VAL A 221 10.24 8.91 1.05
N ILE A 222 9.93 8.94 2.33
CA ILE A 222 9.39 10.12 2.99
C ILE A 222 10.55 11.09 3.23
N ASP A 223 10.31 12.37 2.96
CA ASP A 223 11.31 13.42 3.08
C ASP A 223 12.63 13.11 2.32
N ALA A 224 12.47 12.73 1.05
CA ALA A 224 13.59 12.31 0.19
C ALA A 224 14.69 13.37 0.02
N THR A 225 14.40 14.63 0.27
CA THR A 225 15.35 15.77 0.20
C THR A 225 15.84 16.23 1.56
N GLY A 226 15.28 15.69 2.62
CA GLY A 226 15.67 16.00 4.00
C GLY A 226 16.94 15.29 4.46
N PRO A 227 17.41 15.61 5.66
CA PRO A 227 18.63 15.03 6.20
C PRO A 227 18.50 13.54 6.54
N ASN A 228 17.30 13.08 6.85
CA ASN A 228 16.99 11.71 7.28
C ASN A 228 15.85 11.13 6.46
N PRO A 229 16.05 10.79 5.18
CA PRO A 229 15.01 10.22 4.36
C PRO A 229 14.55 8.88 4.93
N VAL A 230 13.22 8.71 5.08
CA VAL A 230 12.62 7.52 5.71
C VAL A 230 12.24 6.50 4.64
N PRO A 231 12.80 5.28 4.70
CA PRO A 231 12.46 4.22 3.76
C PRO A 231 11.06 3.66 4.06
N MET A 232 10.25 3.49 3.03
CA MET A 232 8.97 2.81 3.12
C MET A 232 8.92 1.64 2.14
N LEU A 233 8.66 0.44 2.67
CA LEU A 233 8.46 -0.77 1.91
C LEU A 233 6.96 -0.99 1.64
N LEU A 234 6.59 -1.15 0.38
CA LEU A 234 5.27 -1.62 -0.02
C LEU A 234 5.35 -3.11 -0.32
N VAL A 235 4.59 -3.90 0.41
CA VAL A 235 4.66 -5.36 0.31
C VAL A 235 3.71 -5.88 -0.78
N PRO A 236 4.13 -6.90 -1.56
CA PRO A 236 3.26 -7.55 -2.53
C PRO A 236 2.20 -8.40 -1.80
N ALA A 237 1.17 -8.84 -2.53
CA ALA A 237 0.11 -9.67 -1.99
C ALA A 237 0.19 -11.12 -2.49
N ILE A 238 -0.28 -12.05 -1.65
CA ILE A 238 -0.54 -13.44 -2.06
C ILE A 238 -1.78 -13.50 -3.00
N SER A 239 -2.70 -12.54 -2.87
CA SER A 239 -3.84 -12.40 -3.77
C SER A 239 -3.42 -11.85 -5.14
N PRO A 240 -3.81 -12.49 -6.27
CA PRO A 240 -3.49 -12.04 -7.61
C PRO A 240 -4.51 -11.06 -8.21
N ILE A 241 -5.42 -10.51 -7.42
CA ILE A 241 -6.64 -9.82 -7.88
C ILE A 241 -6.35 -8.58 -8.75
N PHE A 242 -5.19 -7.93 -8.58
CA PHE A 242 -4.81 -6.74 -9.36
C PHE A 242 -3.77 -7.03 -10.45
N GLY A 243 -3.81 -8.23 -11.03
CA GLY A 243 -2.91 -8.62 -12.13
C GLY A 243 -1.47 -8.90 -11.73
N ASN A 244 -1.13 -8.78 -10.45
CA ASN A 244 0.14 -9.24 -9.89
C ASN A 244 0.19 -10.76 -9.81
N LYS A 245 1.38 -11.34 -9.73
CA LYS A 245 1.51 -12.72 -9.25
C LYS A 245 1.45 -12.76 -7.73
N PRO A 246 0.92 -13.86 -7.15
CA PRO A 246 1.04 -14.09 -5.73
C PRO A 246 2.51 -14.03 -5.30
N ALA A 247 2.80 -13.25 -4.26
CA ALA A 247 4.17 -13.09 -3.78
C ALA A 247 4.20 -12.77 -2.28
N PHE A 248 5.36 -13.03 -1.68
CA PHE A 248 5.74 -12.60 -0.34
C PHE A 248 7.22 -12.17 -0.32
N LEU A 249 7.63 -11.54 0.76
CA LEU A 249 8.99 -11.06 0.95
C LEU A 249 9.71 -11.81 2.06
N THR A 250 11.02 -11.91 1.93
CA THR A 250 11.96 -12.23 3.00
C THR A 250 13.03 -11.16 3.07
N ALA A 251 13.54 -10.89 4.28
CA ALA A 251 14.62 -9.92 4.48
C ALA A 251 15.34 -10.20 5.79
N ASP A 252 16.61 -9.79 5.87
CA ASP A 252 17.36 -9.76 7.11
C ASP A 252 17.17 -8.43 7.82
N VAL A 253 16.94 -8.45 9.14
CA VAL A 253 16.83 -7.26 9.97
C VAL A 253 18.18 -6.97 10.63
N THR A 254 18.69 -5.76 10.42
CA THR A 254 19.95 -5.32 11.04
C THR A 254 19.74 -4.76 12.45
N GLY A 255 20.83 -4.54 13.17
CA GLY A 255 20.77 -4.04 14.56
C GLY A 255 20.19 -2.64 14.71
N ASP A 256 20.18 -1.83 13.63
CA ASP A 256 19.54 -0.50 13.57
C ASP A 256 18.10 -0.56 13.04
N GLY A 257 17.55 -1.76 12.79
CA GLY A 257 16.20 -1.97 12.28
C GLY A 257 16.02 -1.78 10.77
N SER A 258 17.08 -1.48 10.02
CA SER A 258 17.00 -1.47 8.56
C SER A 258 16.93 -2.90 8.00
N LEU A 259 16.54 -3.04 6.72
CA LEU A 259 16.48 -4.33 6.06
C LEU A 259 17.66 -4.52 5.10
N ARG A 260 18.14 -5.76 5.01
CA ARG A 260 19.05 -6.21 3.97
C ARG A 260 18.45 -7.42 3.26
N HIS A 261 18.97 -7.73 2.08
CA HIS A 261 18.55 -8.92 1.33
C HIS A 261 17.02 -9.01 1.18
N VAL A 262 16.39 -7.87 0.84
CA VAL A 262 14.94 -7.86 0.57
C VAL A 262 14.70 -8.60 -0.74
N GLU A 263 14.16 -9.83 -0.64
CA GLU A 263 13.94 -10.74 -1.75
C GLU A 263 12.46 -11.02 -1.96
N VAL A 264 12.06 -11.20 -3.21
CA VAL A 264 10.67 -11.44 -3.63
C VAL A 264 10.52 -12.88 -4.08
N THR A 265 9.71 -13.65 -3.37
CA THR A 265 9.30 -14.99 -3.78
C THR A 265 7.92 -14.93 -4.43
N SER A 266 7.82 -15.41 -5.66
CA SER A 266 6.62 -15.32 -6.50
C SER A 266 6.10 -16.69 -6.93
N PHE A 267 4.79 -16.82 -7.09
CA PHE A 267 4.15 -18.03 -7.59
C PHE A 267 4.10 -18.05 -9.11
N LYS A 268 4.79 -19.03 -9.71
CA LYS A 268 4.87 -19.20 -11.17
C LYS A 268 4.72 -20.67 -11.55
N ARG A 269 3.77 -20.99 -12.43
CA ARG A 269 3.55 -22.34 -12.97
C ARG A 269 3.48 -23.42 -11.89
N GLY A 270 2.69 -23.17 -10.83
CA GLY A 270 2.49 -24.12 -9.72
C GLY A 270 3.60 -24.18 -8.68
N ARG A 271 4.62 -23.32 -8.75
CA ARG A 271 5.78 -23.30 -7.84
C ARG A 271 6.05 -21.91 -7.31
N TRP A 272 6.55 -21.84 -6.08
CA TRP A 272 7.11 -20.62 -5.49
C TRP A 272 8.59 -20.57 -5.85
N ILE A 273 9.01 -19.48 -6.47
CA ILE A 273 10.37 -19.24 -6.96
C ILE A 273 10.85 -17.87 -6.52
N ASP A 274 12.09 -17.77 -6.19
CA ASP A 274 12.78 -16.48 -6.06
C ASP A 274 12.86 -15.80 -7.43
N ILE A 275 12.46 -14.53 -7.47
CA ILE A 275 12.56 -13.69 -8.67
C ILE A 275 13.60 -12.57 -8.51
N GLY A 276 14.40 -12.62 -7.44
CA GLY A 276 15.34 -11.58 -7.04
C GLY A 276 14.67 -10.51 -6.18
N GLY A 277 15.44 -9.53 -5.79
CA GLY A 277 15.02 -8.48 -4.86
C GLY A 277 15.72 -7.16 -5.11
N MET A 278 15.88 -6.37 -4.06
CA MET A 278 16.46 -5.03 -4.13
C MET A 278 17.90 -5.02 -4.64
N ARG A 279 18.66 -6.11 -4.48
CA ARG A 279 20.00 -6.26 -5.05
C ARG A 279 20.01 -6.20 -6.58
N SER A 280 18.96 -6.68 -7.25
CA SER A 280 18.84 -6.57 -8.71
C SER A 280 18.71 -5.13 -9.21
N LEU A 281 18.38 -4.20 -8.29
CA LEU A 281 18.36 -2.75 -8.51
C LEU A 281 19.60 -2.06 -7.94
N GLY A 282 20.60 -2.82 -7.45
CA GLY A 282 21.83 -2.29 -6.85
C GLY A 282 21.60 -1.68 -5.48
N VAL A 283 20.65 -2.19 -4.70
CA VAL A 283 20.39 -1.79 -3.30
C VAL A 283 20.64 -2.99 -2.39
N ASP A 284 21.70 -2.91 -1.60
CA ASP A 284 22.07 -3.96 -0.64
C ASP A 284 21.39 -3.78 0.72
N ALA A 285 21.27 -2.53 1.17
CA ALA A 285 20.53 -2.17 2.38
C ALA A 285 19.37 -1.24 2.06
N PHE A 286 18.18 -1.60 2.55
CA PHE A 286 16.93 -0.85 2.34
C PHE A 286 16.87 0.33 3.30
N THR A 287 17.61 1.38 2.98
CA THR A 287 17.70 2.63 3.74
C THR A 287 17.19 3.80 2.91
N GLY A 288 16.75 4.88 3.57
CA GLY A 288 16.25 6.07 2.86
C GLY A 288 17.25 6.62 1.86
N LYS A 289 18.54 6.74 2.23
CA LYS A 289 19.60 7.20 1.32
C LYS A 289 19.79 6.30 0.11
N ALA A 290 19.86 4.98 0.31
CA ALA A 290 20.02 4.03 -0.78
C ALA A 290 18.81 4.07 -1.75
N LEU A 291 17.63 4.33 -1.24
CA LEU A 291 16.42 4.46 -2.06
C LEU A 291 16.35 5.80 -2.81
N VAL A 292 16.85 6.89 -2.22
CA VAL A 292 17.02 8.17 -2.94
C VAL A 292 17.99 8.00 -4.11
N ASP A 293 19.12 7.32 -3.89
CA ASP A 293 20.09 7.02 -4.95
C ASP A 293 19.49 6.11 -6.03
N LEU A 294 18.70 5.10 -5.64
CA LEU A 294 17.97 4.25 -6.59
C LEU A 294 16.98 5.09 -7.41
N GLN A 295 16.23 5.98 -6.77
CA GLN A 295 15.28 6.86 -7.44
C GLN A 295 15.95 7.72 -8.52
N ALA A 296 17.11 8.30 -8.21
CA ALA A 296 17.90 9.06 -9.17
C ALA A 296 18.39 8.18 -10.34
N ARG A 297 18.90 6.97 -10.05
CA ARG A 297 19.37 6.03 -11.08
C ARG A 297 18.24 5.52 -11.99
N LEU A 298 17.06 5.23 -11.44
CA LEU A 298 15.88 4.83 -12.22
C LEU A 298 15.38 5.96 -13.14
N GLY A 299 15.52 7.22 -12.72
CA GLY A 299 15.21 8.36 -13.57
C GLY A 299 16.23 8.56 -14.70
N ALA A 300 17.51 8.39 -14.41
CA ALA A 300 18.61 8.62 -15.35
C ALA A 300 18.90 7.44 -16.30
N ASN A 301 18.59 6.20 -15.87
CA ASN A 301 18.95 5.01 -16.61
C ASN A 301 17.73 4.10 -16.93
N PRO A 302 17.16 4.22 -18.14
CA PRO A 302 16.02 3.40 -18.55
C PRO A 302 16.28 1.90 -18.51
N SER A 303 17.54 1.43 -18.59
CA SER A 303 17.86 0.00 -18.57
C SER A 303 17.59 -0.68 -17.21
N LEU A 304 17.42 0.07 -16.13
CA LEU A 304 17.03 -0.44 -14.81
C LEU A 304 15.52 -0.69 -14.69
N ARG A 305 14.70 -0.06 -15.52
CA ARG A 305 13.23 -0.14 -15.43
C ARG A 305 12.69 -1.57 -15.54
N PRO A 306 13.15 -2.43 -16.45
CA PRO A 306 12.66 -3.82 -16.55
C PRO A 306 12.87 -4.61 -15.26
N ALA A 307 13.98 -4.39 -14.55
CA ALA A 307 14.21 -5.03 -13.25
C ALA A 307 13.22 -4.52 -12.19
N PHE A 308 13.00 -3.20 -12.12
CA PHE A 308 11.99 -2.62 -11.24
C PHE A 308 10.57 -3.16 -11.55
N GLU A 309 10.15 -3.13 -12.81
CA GLU A 309 8.83 -3.59 -13.25
C GLU A 309 8.59 -5.08 -12.95
N ARG A 310 9.64 -5.90 -13.10
CA ARG A 310 9.58 -7.31 -12.75
C ARG A 310 9.30 -7.53 -11.27
N LEU A 311 9.96 -6.77 -10.39
CA LEU A 311 9.71 -6.83 -8.94
C LEU A 311 8.32 -6.27 -8.61
N TYR A 312 7.97 -5.13 -9.19
CA TYR A 312 6.70 -4.43 -8.95
C TYR A 312 5.48 -5.34 -9.09
N ASN A 313 5.40 -6.11 -10.17
CA ASN A 313 4.30 -7.04 -10.44
C ASN A 313 4.60 -8.51 -10.05
N ALA A 314 5.63 -8.73 -9.25
CA ALA A 314 6.06 -10.07 -8.86
C ALA A 314 6.28 -11.01 -10.07
N GLY A 315 6.81 -10.46 -11.16
CA GLY A 315 7.08 -11.19 -12.40
C GLY A 315 5.86 -11.47 -13.30
N ALA A 316 4.71 -10.83 -13.04
CA ALA A 316 3.62 -10.71 -14.01
C ALA A 316 3.96 -9.66 -15.07
N PRO A 317 3.27 -9.64 -16.22
CA PRO A 317 3.37 -8.51 -17.15
C PRO A 317 3.08 -7.19 -16.45
N SER A 318 3.90 -6.18 -16.73
CA SER A 318 3.77 -4.88 -16.09
C SER A 318 2.73 -4.01 -16.81
N GLU A 319 1.90 -3.32 -16.03
CA GLU A 319 1.07 -2.22 -16.52
C GLU A 319 1.87 -0.94 -16.73
N ILE A 320 3.11 -0.90 -16.23
CA ILE A 320 4.04 0.22 -16.41
C ILE A 320 4.58 0.19 -17.84
N ASN A 321 4.63 1.35 -18.45
CA ASN A 321 5.18 1.55 -19.79
C ASN A 321 5.80 2.97 -19.87
N GLU A 322 6.50 3.27 -20.94
CA GLU A 322 7.18 4.57 -21.11
C GLU A 322 6.25 5.77 -20.89
N ARG A 323 4.99 5.64 -21.33
CA ARG A 323 4.02 6.74 -21.26
C ARG A 323 3.56 7.04 -19.84
N ASN A 324 3.39 6.03 -19.00
CA ASN A 324 2.91 6.18 -17.62
C ASN A 324 4.04 6.05 -16.58
N TRP A 325 5.26 5.74 -16.99
CA TRP A 325 6.43 5.64 -16.11
C TRP A 325 6.57 6.82 -15.13
N PRO A 326 6.42 8.09 -15.57
CA PRO A 326 6.55 9.22 -14.64
C PRO A 326 5.60 9.15 -13.45
N ILE A 327 4.41 8.54 -13.59
CA ILE A 327 3.46 8.38 -12.48
C ILE A 327 4.05 7.47 -11.40
N TYR A 328 4.59 6.32 -11.79
CA TYR A 328 5.16 5.34 -10.86
C TYR A 328 6.47 5.82 -10.25
N TRP A 329 7.31 6.43 -11.06
CA TRP A 329 8.57 6.99 -10.61
C TRP A 329 8.36 8.14 -9.63
N CYS A 330 7.52 9.12 -9.95
CA CYS A 330 7.27 10.26 -9.08
C CYS A 330 6.59 9.88 -7.76
N ALA A 331 5.73 8.85 -7.75
CA ALA A 331 5.05 8.41 -6.54
C ALA A 331 6.00 7.90 -5.45
N ALA A 332 7.24 7.55 -5.80
CA ALA A 332 8.21 7.10 -4.83
C ALA A 332 8.65 8.20 -3.85
N THR A 333 8.62 9.48 -4.27
CA THR A 333 9.13 10.60 -3.46
C THR A 333 8.18 11.78 -3.36
N ALA A 334 7.13 11.83 -4.19
CA ALA A 334 6.19 12.95 -4.24
C ALA A 334 4.81 12.54 -3.69
N PHE A 335 4.55 12.86 -2.44
CA PHE A 335 3.33 12.43 -1.72
C PHE A 335 2.14 13.37 -1.94
N GLY A 336 2.37 14.67 -2.04
CA GLY A 336 1.33 15.68 -2.22
C GLY A 336 0.93 15.87 -3.68
N THR A 337 -0.29 16.35 -3.93
CA THR A 337 -0.82 16.57 -5.28
C THR A 337 0.04 17.52 -6.11
N THR A 338 0.50 18.65 -5.52
CA THR A 338 1.34 19.63 -6.23
C THR A 338 2.73 19.10 -6.53
N PRO A 339 3.53 18.58 -5.56
CA PRO A 339 4.83 18.02 -5.87
C PRO A 339 4.74 16.83 -6.85
N PHE A 340 3.72 15.98 -6.75
CA PHE A 340 3.53 14.89 -7.68
C PHE A 340 3.25 15.38 -9.11
N ARG A 341 2.38 16.39 -9.27
CA ARG A 341 2.09 16.99 -10.58
C ARG A 341 3.34 17.62 -11.19
N ASN A 342 4.10 18.37 -10.42
CA ASN A 342 5.33 19.01 -10.89
C ASN A 342 6.36 17.96 -11.34
N CYS A 343 6.55 16.90 -10.56
CA CYS A 343 7.43 15.79 -10.91
C CYS A 343 6.99 15.10 -12.21
N THR A 344 5.72 14.75 -12.35
CA THR A 344 5.22 14.04 -13.53
C THR A 344 5.30 14.90 -14.79
N GLN A 345 5.05 16.20 -14.69
CA GLN A 345 5.22 17.14 -15.79
C GLN A 345 6.68 17.28 -16.23
N ALA A 346 7.61 17.38 -15.29
CA ALA A 346 9.04 17.37 -15.58
C ALA A 346 9.49 16.06 -16.27
N GLY A 347 8.86 14.94 -15.93
CA GLY A 347 9.05 13.63 -16.58
C GLY A 347 8.31 13.47 -17.93
N GLY A 348 7.71 14.54 -18.46
CA GLY A 348 7.01 14.52 -19.74
C GLY A 348 5.55 14.01 -19.68
N PHE A 349 5.00 13.76 -18.49
CA PHE A 349 3.60 13.37 -18.31
C PHE A 349 2.74 14.58 -17.97
N SER A 350 1.69 14.83 -18.75
CA SER A 350 0.75 15.94 -18.52
C SER A 350 -0.64 15.41 -18.21
N PHE A 351 -1.25 15.88 -17.12
CA PHE A 351 -2.65 15.64 -16.82
C PHE A 351 -3.53 16.57 -17.65
N ILE A 352 -4.57 16.02 -18.27
CA ILE A 352 -5.60 16.86 -18.93
C ILE A 352 -6.33 17.61 -17.82
N THR A 353 -6.34 18.94 -17.90
CA THR A 353 -7.09 19.77 -16.94
C THR A 353 -8.59 19.65 -17.19
N GLN A 354 -9.43 19.93 -16.18
CA GLN A 354 -10.88 19.94 -16.33
C GLN A 354 -11.32 20.86 -17.48
N ARG A 355 -10.69 22.03 -17.66
CA ARG A 355 -10.90 22.93 -18.79
C ARG A 355 -10.54 22.29 -20.14
N GLY A 356 -9.48 21.46 -20.17
CA GLY A 356 -9.12 20.72 -21.37
C GLY A 356 -10.14 19.66 -21.74
N LEU A 357 -10.76 18.98 -20.75
CA LEU A 357 -11.88 18.05 -20.99
C LEU A 357 -13.13 18.76 -21.48
N GLU A 358 -13.46 19.90 -20.88
CA GLU A 358 -14.59 20.75 -21.33
C GLU A 358 -14.39 21.25 -22.76
N ALA A 359 -13.17 21.64 -23.11
CA ALA A 359 -12.82 22.02 -24.47
C ALA A 359 -12.94 20.85 -25.45
N VAL A 360 -12.46 19.65 -25.10
CA VAL A 360 -12.61 18.44 -25.94
C VAL A 360 -14.06 18.05 -26.07
N ALA A 361 -14.85 18.09 -24.99
CA ALA A 361 -16.28 17.83 -25.03
C ALA A 361 -17.01 18.86 -25.89
N GLY A 362 -16.65 20.14 -25.79
CA GLY A 362 -17.19 21.21 -26.64
C GLY A 362 -16.91 20.99 -28.13
N VAL A 363 -15.67 20.61 -28.46
CA VAL A 363 -15.31 20.29 -29.85
C VAL A 363 -16.09 19.09 -30.38
N LEU A 364 -16.23 18.02 -29.57
CA LEU A 364 -17.03 16.85 -29.94
C LEU A 364 -18.50 17.19 -30.19
N LEU A 365 -19.10 18.05 -29.36
CA LEU A 365 -20.48 18.48 -29.52
C LEU A 365 -20.64 19.31 -30.82
N ILE A 366 -19.68 20.16 -31.14
CA ILE A 366 -19.67 20.93 -32.41
C ILE A 366 -19.57 19.98 -33.59
N VAL A 367 -18.68 19.00 -33.55
CA VAL A 367 -18.53 18.00 -34.64
C VAL A 367 -19.82 17.23 -34.85
N VAL A 368 -20.45 16.77 -33.76
CA VAL A 368 -21.76 16.07 -33.83
C VAL A 368 -22.84 16.96 -34.41
N ALA A 369 -22.91 18.23 -33.99
CA ALA A 369 -23.86 19.18 -34.53
C ALA A 369 -23.66 19.40 -36.03
N ILE A 370 -22.43 19.53 -36.50
CA ILE A 370 -22.09 19.67 -37.93
C ILE A 370 -22.51 18.40 -38.69
N VAL A 371 -22.21 17.22 -38.21
CA VAL A 371 -22.57 15.94 -38.84
C VAL A 371 -24.09 15.85 -38.99
N VAL A 372 -24.84 16.14 -37.91
CA VAL A 372 -26.32 16.15 -37.93
C VAL A 372 -26.87 17.19 -38.91
N ALA A 373 -26.28 18.38 -38.94
CA ALA A 373 -26.71 19.44 -39.87
C ALA A 373 -26.46 19.04 -41.32
N VAL A 374 -25.31 18.46 -41.66
CA VAL A 374 -24.96 17.96 -42.98
C VAL A 374 -25.91 16.82 -43.41
N ASP A 375 -26.17 15.86 -42.49
CA ASP A 375 -27.11 14.77 -42.79
C ASP A 375 -28.55 15.30 -43.08
N ARG A 376 -29.05 16.23 -42.23
CA ARG A 376 -30.33 16.88 -42.44
C ARG A 376 -30.39 17.66 -43.77
N TRP A 377 -29.32 18.36 -44.11
CA TRP A 377 -29.22 19.10 -45.38
C TRP A 377 -29.23 18.14 -46.59
N GLN A 378 -28.48 17.03 -46.52
CA GLN A 378 -28.44 16.00 -47.55
C GLN A 378 -29.82 15.35 -47.76
N ARG A 379 -30.53 15.00 -46.67
CA ARG A 379 -31.89 14.45 -46.73
C ARG A 379 -32.88 15.44 -47.34
N ARG A 380 -32.78 16.73 -46.99
CA ARG A 380 -33.61 17.79 -47.60
C ARG A 380 -33.33 17.95 -49.09
N ARG A 381 -32.05 17.88 -49.48
CA ARG A 381 -31.64 17.98 -50.89
C ARG A 381 -32.15 16.76 -51.70
N ARG A 382 -32.03 15.55 -51.19
CA ARG A 382 -32.59 14.36 -51.86
C ARG A 382 -34.11 14.44 -52.04
N ARG A 383 -34.85 14.88 -51.05
CA ARG A 383 -36.30 15.08 -51.13
C ARG A 383 -36.69 16.16 -52.21
N ARG A 384 -35.87 17.17 -52.41
CA ARG A 384 -36.10 18.20 -53.45
C ARG A 384 -35.77 17.70 -54.84
N LEU A 385 -34.91 16.74 -54.99
CA LEU A 385 -34.46 16.17 -56.27
C LEU A 385 -35.25 14.92 -56.66
N GLY A 386 -36.22 14.48 -55.83
CA GLY A 386 -37.05 13.30 -56.12
C GLY A 386 -36.29 11.99 -56.01
N LEU A 387 -35.13 11.98 -55.26
CA LEU A 387 -34.27 10.84 -55.04
C LEU A 387 -34.51 10.24 -53.66
#